data_3e279cb5c60790716269355690f8ff5c
#
_entry.id   3e279cb5c60790716269355690f8ff5c
#
_cell.length_a   1.000
_cell.length_b   1.000
_cell.length_c   1.000
_cell.angle_alpha   90.00
_cell.angle_beta   90.00
_cell.angle_gamma   90.00
#
_symmetry.space_group_name_H-M   'P 1'
#
loop_
_entity.id
_entity.type
_entity.pdbx_description
1 polymer ?
#
loop_
_entity_poly.entity_id
_entity_poly.type
_entity_poly.pdbx_seq_one_letter_code
_entity_poly.pdbx_strand_id
1 'polypeptide(L)'
;MIKQLGLVPYLPTYQAMQDFTAARTSDTPDELWVCEHPPVFTQGLAGHEDHLLAPGDIPVVPTNRGGQVTFHGPGQVVAYPLIDLKRAGYYVKEYVYRIEEAVIRTLDHFGVTGHRVSGAPGIYVRLDNPHSHAMLAQRPQKDGNKDPDFADLGKIAALGIKVSRHCTYH
;
A
#
# COMPACT_ATOMS: atom_id res chain seq x y z
N MET A 1 -4.38 -14.96 11.25
CA MET A 1 -3.93 -16.09 10.37
C MET A 1 -3.19 -15.52 9.17
N ILE A 2 -2.10 -16.17 8.69
CA ILE A 2 -1.40 -15.75 7.46
C ILE A 2 -1.75 -16.76 6.36
N LYS A 3 -2.16 -16.27 5.18
CA LYS A 3 -2.44 -17.07 3.99
C LYS A 3 -1.48 -16.69 2.88
N GLN A 4 -0.72 -17.66 2.38
CA GLN A 4 0.14 -17.52 1.20
C GLN A 4 -0.64 -17.98 -0.02
N LEU A 5 -0.97 -17.05 -0.92
CA LEU A 5 -1.82 -17.34 -2.08
C LEU A 5 -1.00 -17.61 -3.36
N GLY A 6 0.29 -17.27 -3.36
CA GLY A 6 1.14 -17.38 -4.55
C GLY A 6 0.79 -16.33 -5.62
N LEU A 7 1.03 -16.66 -6.88
CA LEU A 7 0.68 -15.80 -8.02
C LEU A 7 -0.80 -16.01 -8.37
N VAL A 8 -1.63 -15.01 -8.11
CA VAL A 8 -3.10 -15.08 -8.30
C VAL A 8 -3.64 -13.88 -9.08
N PRO A 9 -4.69 -14.04 -9.90
CA PRO A 9 -5.33 -12.92 -10.59
C PRO A 9 -5.91 -11.91 -9.60
N TYR A 10 -5.79 -10.62 -9.94
CA TYR A 10 -6.21 -9.53 -9.06
C TYR A 10 -7.74 -9.52 -8.79
N LEU A 11 -8.57 -9.54 -9.84
CA LEU A 11 -10.02 -9.41 -9.69
C LEU A 11 -10.66 -10.48 -8.79
N PRO A 12 -10.36 -11.79 -8.95
CA PRO A 12 -10.88 -12.80 -8.04
C PRO A 12 -10.40 -12.61 -6.59
N THR A 13 -9.16 -12.19 -6.39
CA THR A 13 -8.60 -11.90 -5.06
C THR A 13 -9.29 -10.70 -4.42
N TYR A 14 -9.52 -9.64 -5.20
CA TYR A 14 -10.24 -8.45 -4.75
C TYR A 14 -11.68 -8.79 -4.34
N GLN A 15 -12.41 -9.58 -5.14
CA GLN A 15 -13.75 -10.05 -4.81
C GLN A 15 -13.75 -10.90 -3.53
N ALA A 16 -12.80 -11.84 -3.41
CA ALA A 16 -12.68 -12.68 -2.21
C ALA A 16 -12.44 -11.85 -0.93
N MET A 17 -11.64 -10.76 -1.00
CA MET A 17 -11.46 -9.85 0.14
C MET A 17 -12.77 -9.12 0.51
N GLN A 18 -13.55 -8.69 -0.49
CA GLN A 18 -14.85 -8.06 -0.26
C GLN A 18 -15.83 -9.04 0.41
N ASP A 19 -15.91 -10.26 -0.12
CA ASP A 19 -16.80 -11.31 0.40
C ASP A 19 -16.40 -11.71 1.84
N PHE A 20 -15.11 -11.91 2.10
CA PHE A 20 -14.59 -12.15 3.43
C PHE A 20 -14.97 -11.02 4.40
N THR A 21 -14.78 -9.77 3.99
CA THR A 21 -15.11 -8.60 4.82
C THR A 21 -16.61 -8.47 5.03
N ALA A 22 -17.42 -8.79 4.02
CA ALA A 22 -18.88 -8.76 4.13
C ALA A 22 -19.44 -9.85 5.07
N ALA A 23 -18.81 -11.02 5.05
CA ALA A 23 -19.23 -12.17 5.87
C ALA A 23 -18.70 -12.13 7.31
N ARG A 24 -17.83 -11.17 7.68
CA ARG A 24 -17.24 -11.10 9.02
C ARG A 24 -18.28 -10.94 10.12
N THR A 25 -18.05 -11.65 11.20
CA THR A 25 -18.73 -11.51 12.50
C THR A 25 -17.73 -11.03 13.56
N SER A 26 -18.17 -10.81 14.79
CA SER A 26 -17.29 -10.49 15.94
C SER A 26 -16.20 -11.55 16.17
N ASP A 27 -16.49 -12.80 15.84
CA ASP A 27 -15.62 -13.94 16.12
C ASP A 27 -14.71 -14.30 14.95
N THR A 28 -14.91 -13.65 13.78
CA THR A 28 -14.08 -13.89 12.61
C THR A 28 -12.65 -13.42 12.87
N PRO A 29 -11.63 -14.30 12.80
CA PRO A 29 -10.24 -13.90 13.02
C PRO A 29 -9.74 -12.94 11.94
N ASP A 30 -8.73 -12.15 12.30
CA ASP A 30 -8.01 -11.34 11.34
C ASP A 30 -7.10 -12.21 10.47
N GLU A 31 -6.98 -11.81 9.21
CA GLU A 31 -6.15 -12.51 8.25
C GLU A 31 -5.15 -11.53 7.59
N LEU A 32 -4.00 -12.06 7.22
CA LEU A 32 -3.04 -11.43 6.33
C LEU A 32 -2.89 -12.32 5.10
N TRP A 33 -3.31 -11.82 3.95
CA TRP A 33 -3.10 -12.52 2.69
C TRP A 33 -1.86 -11.96 2.00
N VAL A 34 -0.97 -12.86 1.59
CA VAL A 34 0.27 -12.51 0.89
C VAL A 34 0.26 -13.18 -0.47
N CYS A 35 0.48 -12.42 -1.51
CA CYS A 35 0.43 -12.90 -2.89
C CYS A 35 1.31 -12.07 -3.82
N GLU A 36 1.36 -12.50 -5.07
CA GLU A 36 1.76 -11.74 -6.24
C GLU A 36 0.61 -11.71 -7.24
N HIS A 37 0.61 -10.71 -8.12
CA HIS A 37 -0.35 -10.63 -9.21
C HIS A 37 0.33 -10.67 -10.58
N PRO A 38 -0.31 -11.24 -11.61
CA PRO A 38 0.03 -10.91 -13.00
C PRO A 38 -0.02 -9.40 -13.23
N PRO A 39 0.63 -8.88 -14.29
CA PRO A 39 0.63 -7.45 -14.57
C PRO A 39 -0.77 -6.85 -14.56
N VAL A 40 -0.99 -5.85 -13.70
CA VAL A 40 -2.28 -5.13 -13.57
C VAL A 40 -2.03 -3.74 -12.98
N PHE A 41 -2.75 -2.75 -13.48
CA PHE A 41 -2.89 -1.46 -12.83
C PHE A 41 -4.16 -1.44 -11.98
N THR A 42 -4.06 -1.01 -10.74
CA THR A 42 -5.23 -0.73 -9.88
C THR A 42 -5.37 0.77 -9.72
N GLN A 43 -6.55 1.31 -10.02
CA GLN A 43 -6.85 2.73 -9.89
C GLN A 43 -7.70 2.97 -8.64
N GLY A 44 -7.14 3.69 -7.67
CA GLY A 44 -7.85 4.09 -6.46
C GLY A 44 -8.76 5.30 -6.67
N LEU A 45 -9.48 5.71 -5.62
CA LEU A 45 -10.46 6.80 -5.68
C LEU A 45 -9.88 8.19 -6.01
N ALA A 46 -8.58 8.39 -5.79
CA ALA A 46 -7.86 9.61 -6.17
C ALA A 46 -7.12 9.47 -7.53
N GLY A 47 -7.40 8.39 -8.27
CA GLY A 47 -6.79 8.16 -9.58
C GLY A 47 -7.41 9.04 -10.65
N HIS A 48 -6.55 9.66 -11.47
CA HIS A 48 -6.95 10.39 -12.67
C HIS A 48 -6.44 9.66 -13.92
N GLU A 49 -7.14 9.79 -15.03
CA GLU A 49 -6.74 9.17 -16.30
C GLU A 49 -5.35 9.64 -16.75
N ASP A 50 -5.01 10.91 -16.48
CA ASP A 50 -3.72 11.51 -16.79
C ASP A 50 -2.52 10.82 -16.09
N HIS A 51 -2.78 10.01 -15.06
CA HIS A 51 -1.75 9.22 -14.39
C HIS A 51 -1.44 7.89 -15.13
N LEU A 52 -2.25 7.52 -16.10
CA LEU A 52 -2.07 6.32 -16.94
C LEU A 52 -1.46 6.72 -18.29
N LEU A 53 -0.16 6.99 -18.30
CA LEU A 53 0.52 7.55 -19.46
C LEU A 53 0.59 6.57 -20.65
N ALA A 54 0.86 5.30 -20.41
CA ALA A 54 1.00 4.26 -21.43
C ALA A 54 0.76 2.87 -20.84
N PRO A 55 -0.48 2.51 -20.48
CA PRO A 55 -0.77 1.20 -19.88
C PRO A 55 -0.58 0.02 -20.86
N GLY A 56 -0.59 0.28 -22.18
CA GLY A 56 -0.52 -0.78 -23.19
C GLY A 56 -1.66 -1.79 -23.03
N ASP A 57 -1.34 -3.08 -23.14
CA ASP A 57 -2.30 -4.18 -22.98
C ASP A 57 -2.51 -4.60 -21.51
N ILE A 58 -1.88 -3.92 -20.55
CA ILE A 58 -2.02 -4.24 -19.14
C ILE A 58 -3.39 -3.79 -18.63
N PRO A 59 -4.17 -4.70 -18.03
CA PRO A 59 -5.50 -4.34 -17.51
C PRO A 59 -5.44 -3.22 -16.48
N VAL A 60 -6.38 -2.27 -16.56
CA VAL A 60 -6.60 -1.21 -15.58
C VAL A 60 -7.89 -1.49 -14.84
N VAL A 61 -7.79 -1.72 -13.52
CA VAL A 61 -8.93 -2.09 -12.69
C VAL A 61 -9.28 -0.95 -11.75
N PRO A 62 -10.47 -0.33 -11.89
CA PRO A 62 -10.97 0.64 -10.92
C PRO A 62 -11.26 -0.07 -9.59
N THR A 63 -10.88 0.58 -8.48
CA THR A 63 -11.04 0.06 -7.13
C THR A 63 -11.58 1.13 -6.19
N ASN A 64 -12.08 0.71 -5.03
CA ASN A 64 -12.58 1.61 -4.00
C ASN A 64 -11.58 1.91 -2.87
N ARG A 65 -10.30 1.54 -3.05
CA ARG A 65 -9.23 1.90 -2.11
C ARG A 65 -8.85 3.37 -2.20
N GLY A 66 -8.20 3.88 -1.18
CA GLY A 66 -7.51 5.18 -1.24
C GLY A 66 -6.31 5.17 -2.20
N GLY A 67 -5.82 6.37 -2.52
CA GLY A 67 -4.66 6.58 -3.38
C GLY A 67 -4.99 6.61 -4.87
N GLN A 68 -3.94 6.71 -5.66
CA GLN A 68 -3.98 6.87 -7.11
C GLN A 68 -3.77 5.52 -7.83
N VAL A 69 -3.09 5.54 -8.98
CA VAL A 69 -2.75 4.34 -9.74
C VAL A 69 -1.58 3.61 -9.10
N THR A 70 -1.64 2.29 -9.07
CA THR A 70 -0.54 1.41 -8.64
C THR A 70 -0.41 0.28 -9.64
N PHE A 71 0.82 0.00 -10.07
CA PHE A 71 1.15 -1.18 -10.85
C PHE A 71 1.43 -2.36 -9.92
N HIS A 72 0.92 -3.53 -10.30
CA HIS A 72 1.28 -4.82 -9.71
C HIS A 72 1.82 -5.74 -10.80
N GLY A 73 2.80 -6.57 -10.45
CA GLY A 73 3.39 -7.53 -11.37
C GLY A 73 4.21 -8.59 -10.62
N PRO A 74 4.65 -9.66 -11.32
CA PRO A 74 5.49 -10.70 -10.74
C PRO A 74 6.77 -10.13 -10.11
N GLY A 75 7.16 -10.70 -8.96
CA GLY A 75 8.26 -10.21 -8.15
C GLY A 75 7.88 -9.10 -7.16
N GLN A 76 6.66 -8.56 -7.22
CA GLN A 76 6.14 -7.63 -6.23
C GLN A 76 5.33 -8.38 -5.18
N VAL A 77 5.77 -8.36 -3.92
CA VAL A 77 4.99 -8.89 -2.80
C VAL A 77 3.83 -7.94 -2.51
N VAL A 78 2.63 -8.47 -2.56
CA VAL A 78 1.40 -7.77 -2.17
C VAL A 78 0.86 -8.37 -0.88
N ALA A 79 0.62 -7.54 0.11
CA ALA A 79 0.09 -7.93 1.41
C ALA A 79 -1.26 -7.26 1.67
N TYR A 80 -2.29 -8.05 1.93
CA TYR A 80 -3.64 -7.60 2.25
C TYR A 80 -3.98 -7.91 3.71
N PRO A 81 -3.80 -6.95 4.64
CA PRO A 81 -4.22 -7.13 6.01
C PRO A 81 -5.75 -6.93 6.14
N LEU A 82 -6.45 -7.99 6.45
CA LEU A 82 -7.91 -8.03 6.67
C LEU A 82 -8.17 -7.98 8.18
N ILE A 83 -8.19 -6.78 8.75
CA ILE A 83 -8.15 -6.53 10.19
C ILE A 83 -9.41 -5.79 10.64
N ASP A 84 -9.96 -6.21 11.78
CA ASP A 84 -10.99 -5.46 12.49
C ASP A 84 -10.34 -4.36 13.35
N LEU A 85 -10.36 -3.13 12.86
CA LEU A 85 -9.75 -1.98 13.52
C LEU A 85 -10.41 -1.66 14.86
N LYS A 86 -11.73 -1.91 15.00
CA LYS A 86 -12.44 -1.69 16.26
C LYS A 86 -11.96 -2.64 17.34
N ARG A 87 -11.83 -3.93 17.00
CA ARG A 87 -11.28 -4.95 17.90
C ARG A 87 -9.81 -4.69 18.22
N ALA A 88 -9.02 -4.26 17.23
CA ALA A 88 -7.62 -3.92 17.39
C ALA A 88 -7.39 -2.61 18.19
N GLY A 89 -8.43 -1.78 18.37
CA GLY A 89 -8.33 -0.51 19.07
C GLY A 89 -7.62 0.58 18.25
N TYR A 90 -7.61 0.48 16.91
CA TYR A 90 -6.88 1.42 16.04
C TYR A 90 -7.82 2.36 15.29
N TYR A 91 -7.41 3.63 15.21
CA TYR A 91 -7.93 4.56 14.21
C TYR A 91 -7.19 4.38 12.87
N VAL A 92 -7.82 4.80 11.77
CA VAL A 92 -7.27 4.62 10.41
C VAL A 92 -5.87 5.22 10.26
N LYS A 93 -5.61 6.41 10.82
CA LYS A 93 -4.29 7.05 10.75
C LYS A 93 -3.21 6.24 11.48
N GLU A 94 -3.55 5.71 12.65
CA GLU A 94 -2.65 4.86 13.41
C GLU A 94 -2.38 3.54 12.66
N TYR A 95 -3.42 2.96 12.08
CA TYR A 95 -3.28 1.75 11.27
C TYR A 95 -2.33 1.95 10.08
N VAL A 96 -2.49 3.06 9.33
CA VAL A 96 -1.56 3.40 8.24
C VAL A 96 -0.13 3.52 8.76
N TYR A 97 0.08 4.24 9.86
CA TYR A 97 1.40 4.37 10.48
C TYR A 97 2.01 3.00 10.83
N ARG A 98 1.20 2.08 11.37
CA ARG A 98 1.65 0.73 11.75
C ARG A 98 2.02 -0.14 10.54
N ILE A 99 1.28 -0.02 9.43
CA ILE A 99 1.65 -0.70 8.18
C ILE A 99 2.98 -0.14 7.66
N GLU A 100 3.13 1.17 7.62
CA GLU A 100 4.38 1.81 7.22
C GLU A 100 5.55 1.35 8.10
N GLU A 101 5.34 1.28 9.41
CA GLU A 101 6.35 0.78 10.35
C GLU A 101 6.72 -0.69 10.09
N ALA A 102 5.73 -1.53 9.78
CA ALA A 102 5.98 -2.93 9.44
C ALA A 102 6.84 -3.05 8.17
N VAL A 103 6.58 -2.24 7.16
CA VAL A 103 7.40 -2.20 5.94
C VAL A 103 8.82 -1.71 6.25
N ILE A 104 8.97 -0.63 7.03
CA ILE A 104 10.29 -0.10 7.42
C ILE A 104 11.10 -1.18 8.14
N ARG A 105 10.51 -1.89 9.11
CA ARG A 105 11.20 -2.98 9.83
C ARG A 105 11.56 -4.16 8.92
N THR A 106 10.70 -4.45 7.94
CA THR A 106 10.99 -5.49 6.95
C THR A 106 12.18 -5.09 6.08
N LEU A 107 12.23 -3.84 5.61
CA LEU A 107 13.35 -3.32 4.83
C LEU A 107 14.66 -3.30 5.63
N ASP A 108 14.58 -2.89 6.90
CA ASP A 108 15.75 -2.87 7.81
C ASP A 108 16.38 -4.26 7.98
N HIS A 109 15.56 -5.32 8.01
CA HIS A 109 16.05 -6.70 8.01
C HIS A 109 16.93 -7.03 6.78
N PHE A 110 16.71 -6.37 5.66
CA PHE A 110 17.51 -6.49 4.44
C PHE A 110 18.57 -5.38 4.31
N GLY A 111 18.80 -4.59 5.35
CA GLY A 111 19.76 -3.50 5.35
C GLY A 111 19.33 -2.28 4.53
N VAL A 112 18.05 -2.18 4.16
CA VAL A 112 17.49 -1.05 3.40
C VAL A 112 16.78 -0.10 4.33
N THR A 113 17.14 1.18 4.27
CA THR A 113 16.51 2.22 5.11
C THR A 113 15.26 2.79 4.43
N GLY A 114 14.10 2.48 4.99
CA GLY A 114 12.82 3.01 4.54
C GLY A 114 12.47 4.33 5.21
N HIS A 115 11.93 5.28 4.45
CA HIS A 115 11.54 6.60 4.92
C HIS A 115 10.06 6.88 4.68
N ARG A 116 9.42 7.60 5.62
CA ARG A 116 8.11 8.21 5.43
C ARG A 116 8.27 9.60 4.83
N VAL A 117 7.38 9.96 3.92
CA VAL A 117 7.28 11.31 3.37
C VAL A 117 5.94 11.91 3.82
N SER A 118 5.99 13.08 4.44
CA SER A 118 4.78 13.74 4.94
C SER A 118 3.78 14.02 3.80
N GLY A 119 2.51 13.67 4.01
CA GLY A 119 1.46 13.84 3.00
C GLY A 119 1.45 12.79 1.88
N ALA A 120 2.38 11.84 1.87
CA ALA A 120 2.49 10.81 0.84
C ALA A 120 2.58 9.40 1.45
N PRO A 121 1.46 8.76 1.77
CA PRO A 121 1.45 7.41 2.32
C PRO A 121 2.23 6.43 1.45
N GLY A 122 3.03 5.60 2.11
CA GLY A 122 3.97 4.69 1.46
C GLY A 122 5.37 4.83 2.02
N ILE A 123 6.27 3.94 1.61
CA ILE A 123 7.66 3.96 2.05
C ILE A 123 8.56 4.25 0.87
N TYR A 124 9.53 5.10 1.12
CA TYR A 124 10.47 5.61 0.14
C TYR A 124 11.90 5.28 0.54
N VAL A 125 12.75 5.11 -0.45
CA VAL A 125 14.19 4.89 -0.28
C VAL A 125 14.98 5.95 -1.04
N ARG A 126 16.16 6.25 -0.56
CA ARG A 126 17.10 7.10 -1.30
C ARG A 126 17.62 6.34 -2.52
N LEU A 127 17.55 6.95 -3.69
CA LEU A 127 18.03 6.32 -4.93
C LEU A 127 19.56 6.32 -5.02
N ASP A 128 20.22 7.32 -4.41
CA ASP A 128 21.68 7.43 -4.37
C ASP A 128 22.32 6.45 -3.39
N ASN A 129 21.64 6.16 -2.27
CA ASN A 129 22.14 5.24 -1.24
C ASN A 129 20.99 4.64 -0.41
N PRO A 130 20.36 3.54 -0.85
CA PRO A 130 19.24 2.91 -0.13
C PRO A 130 19.60 2.34 1.24
N HIS A 131 20.90 2.18 1.53
CA HIS A 131 21.42 1.65 2.80
C HIS A 131 21.80 2.77 3.80
N SER A 132 21.66 4.02 3.41
CA SER A 132 22.01 5.16 4.27
C SER A 132 21.01 5.32 5.41
N HIS A 133 21.50 5.34 6.64
CA HIS A 133 20.73 5.68 7.83
C HIS A 133 20.55 7.20 8.03
N ALA A 134 21.03 8.02 7.10
CA ALA A 134 20.84 9.45 7.18
C ALA A 134 19.36 9.81 7.05
N MET A 135 18.85 10.62 7.97
CA MET A 135 17.48 11.13 7.89
C MET A 135 17.31 11.96 6.61
N LEU A 136 16.12 11.87 6.01
CA LEU A 136 15.77 12.80 4.93
C LEU A 136 15.86 14.23 5.44
N ALA A 137 16.60 15.07 4.75
CA ALA A 137 16.60 16.50 5.04
C ALA A 137 15.16 17.03 4.90
N GLN A 138 14.70 17.79 5.90
CA GLN A 138 13.46 18.53 5.75
C GLN A 138 13.71 19.59 4.67
N ARG A 139 13.15 19.37 3.48
CA ARG A 139 13.22 20.37 2.42
C ARG A 139 12.18 21.44 2.69
N PRO A 140 12.55 22.73 2.68
CA PRO A 140 11.57 23.81 2.81
C PRO A 140 10.58 23.68 1.65
N GLN A 141 9.29 23.68 1.97
CA GLN A 141 8.25 23.73 0.94
C GLN A 141 8.40 25.06 0.18
N LYS A 142 8.66 24.98 -1.12
CA LYS A 142 8.71 26.16 -1.97
C LYS A 142 7.29 26.73 -2.10
N ASP A 143 7.15 27.98 -1.67
CA ASP A 143 6.07 28.91 -2.02
C ASP A 143 4.64 28.32 -2.06
N GLY A 144 4.16 27.85 -0.91
CA GLY A 144 2.73 27.47 -0.77
C GLY A 144 2.32 26.18 -1.47
N ASN A 145 3.22 25.50 -2.16
CA ASN A 145 2.95 24.17 -2.71
C ASN A 145 2.95 23.14 -1.57
N LYS A 146 1.81 22.46 -1.41
CA LYS A 146 1.64 21.40 -0.40
C LYS A 146 2.06 20.03 -0.90
N ASP A 147 2.52 19.92 -2.15
CA ASP A 147 2.89 18.64 -2.73
C ASP A 147 4.21 18.13 -2.14
N PRO A 148 4.30 16.84 -1.80
CA PRO A 148 5.52 16.24 -1.30
C PRO A 148 6.65 16.32 -2.33
N ASP A 149 7.86 16.62 -1.87
CA ASP A 149 9.06 16.59 -2.72
C ASP A 149 9.64 15.16 -2.72
N PHE A 150 9.65 14.55 -3.89
CA PHE A 150 10.15 13.18 -4.13
C PHE A 150 11.52 13.17 -4.83
N ALA A 151 12.20 14.31 -4.99
CA ALA A 151 13.50 14.32 -5.65
C ALA A 151 14.46 13.36 -4.94
N ASP A 152 15.18 12.56 -5.72
CA ASP A 152 16.12 11.52 -5.27
C ASP A 152 15.51 10.39 -4.42
N LEU A 153 14.17 10.27 -4.42
CA LEU A 153 13.46 9.21 -3.71
C LEU A 153 12.75 8.27 -4.67
N GLY A 154 12.87 6.97 -4.41
CA GLY A 154 12.08 5.92 -5.02
C GLY A 154 11.02 5.39 -4.06
N LYS A 155 9.77 5.24 -4.50
CA LYS A 155 8.76 4.57 -3.70
C LYS A 155 8.97 3.07 -3.77
N ILE A 156 9.36 2.45 -2.65
CA ILE A 156 9.57 1.00 -2.55
C ILE A 156 8.31 0.26 -2.11
N ALA A 157 7.43 0.91 -1.36
CA ALA A 157 6.14 0.34 -0.99
C ALA A 157 5.01 1.36 -1.15
N ALA A 158 3.99 0.99 -1.91
CA ALA A 158 2.75 1.73 -2.03
C ALA A 158 1.75 1.24 -0.98
N LEU A 159 1.00 2.17 -0.38
CA LEU A 159 -0.09 1.88 0.54
C LEU A 159 -1.40 2.41 -0.03
N GLY A 160 -2.41 1.55 -0.05
CA GLY A 160 -3.78 1.93 -0.37
C GLY A 160 -4.71 1.03 0.41
N ILE A 161 -5.58 1.59 1.22
CA ILE A 161 -6.49 0.82 2.06
C ILE A 161 -7.95 1.19 1.80
N LYS A 162 -8.83 0.23 2.02
CA LYS A 162 -10.26 0.44 2.17
C LYS A 162 -10.71 -0.03 3.54
N VAL A 163 -11.56 0.77 4.18
CA VAL A 163 -12.21 0.38 5.43
C VAL A 163 -13.72 0.30 5.19
N SER A 164 -14.32 -0.81 5.59
CA SER A 164 -15.77 -1.03 5.57
C SER A 164 -16.20 -1.68 6.87
N ARG A 165 -17.19 -1.08 7.55
CA ARG A 165 -17.70 -1.58 8.85
C ARG A 165 -16.58 -1.85 9.86
N HIS A 166 -15.63 -0.92 9.98
CA HIS A 166 -14.41 -1.00 10.80
C HIS A 166 -13.39 -2.05 10.37
N CYS A 167 -13.62 -2.81 9.30
CA CYS A 167 -12.69 -3.82 8.81
C CYS A 167 -11.93 -3.31 7.58
N THR A 168 -10.64 -3.62 7.54
CA THR A 168 -9.77 -3.27 6.41
C THR A 168 -9.82 -4.36 5.35
N TYR A 169 -9.70 -3.95 4.10
CA TYR A 169 -9.35 -4.81 2.98
C TYR A 169 -8.70 -3.96 1.88
N HIS A 170 -7.93 -4.59 1.04
CA HIS A 170 -7.12 -4.01 -0.01
C HIS A 170 -5.80 -3.51 0.49
#